data_4dd0b1b9aa4d9fe3cc4473082f078282
#
_entry.id   4dd0b1b9aa4d9fe3cc4473082f078282
#
_cell.length_a   1.000
_cell.length_b   1.000
_cell.length_c   1.000
_cell.angle_alpha   90.00
_cell.angle_beta   90.00
_cell.angle_gamma   90.00
#
_symmetry.space_group_name_H-M   'P 1'
#
loop_
_entity.id
_entity.type
_entity.pdbx_description
1 polymer ?
#
loop_
_entity_poly.entity_id
_entity_poly.type
_entity_poly.pdbx_seq_one_letter_code
_entity_poly.pdbx_strand_id
1 'polypeptide(L)'
;MIWDKAHELGRMIGQSDEYRALRRAEQSLRGDEDTQKKLDRISTLARQVDTAIAQGQMPDEATTLEYETAVRELETSGIGQQYVVSRANFEKYMQKVNEQISAGMEQGAASSIITLS
;
A
#
# COMPACT_ATOMS: atom_id res chain seq x y z
N MET A 1 -28.99 2.08 1.41
CA MET A 1 -28.32 3.19 2.08
C MET A 1 -26.86 3.23 1.73
N ILE A 2 -26.18 4.27 2.11
CA ILE A 2 -24.76 4.47 1.75
C ILE A 2 -23.87 3.33 2.26
N TRP A 3 -24.14 2.81 3.43
CA TRP A 3 -23.32 1.74 4.01
C TRP A 3 -23.41 0.44 3.20
N ASP A 4 -24.59 0.13 2.67
CA ASP A 4 -24.77 -1.03 1.80
C ASP A 4 -24.01 -0.86 0.48
N LYS A 5 -24.03 0.36 -0.07
CA LYS A 5 -23.31 0.68 -1.29
C LYS A 5 -21.80 0.59 -1.07
N ALA A 6 -21.31 1.10 0.06
CA ALA A 6 -19.90 1.02 0.43
C ALA A 6 -19.45 -0.44 0.59
N HIS A 7 -20.26 -1.27 1.23
CA HIS A 7 -19.97 -2.70 1.39
C HIS A 7 -19.90 -3.40 0.03
N GLU A 8 -20.86 -3.11 -0.85
CA GLU A 8 -20.88 -3.68 -2.21
C GLU A 8 -19.65 -3.27 -3.01
N LEU A 9 -19.25 -1.99 -2.92
CA LEU A 9 -18.02 -1.53 -3.55
C LEU A 9 -16.82 -2.30 -3.04
N GLY A 10 -16.71 -2.48 -1.72
CA GLY A 10 -15.63 -3.27 -1.12
C GLY A 10 -15.62 -4.71 -1.63
N ARG A 11 -16.79 -5.32 -1.76
CA ARG A 11 -16.93 -6.67 -2.29
C ARG A 11 -16.41 -6.76 -3.73
N MET A 12 -16.74 -5.79 -4.56
CA MET A 12 -16.27 -5.72 -5.95
C MET A 12 -14.75 -5.55 -6.02
N ILE A 13 -14.20 -4.68 -5.17
CA ILE A 13 -12.74 -4.48 -5.07
C ILE A 13 -12.07 -5.80 -4.70
N GLY A 14 -12.64 -6.52 -3.74
CA GLY A 14 -12.11 -7.82 -3.30
C GLY A 14 -12.11 -8.88 -4.39
N GLN A 15 -12.98 -8.73 -5.41
CA GLN A 15 -13.04 -9.64 -6.55
C GLN A 15 -12.15 -9.21 -7.71
N SER A 16 -11.51 -8.04 -7.62
CA SER A 16 -10.64 -7.55 -8.68
C SER A 16 -9.39 -8.41 -8.84
N ASP A 17 -8.84 -8.43 -10.03
CA ASP A 17 -7.57 -9.14 -10.31
C ASP A 17 -6.44 -8.53 -9.49
N GLU A 18 -6.44 -7.21 -9.32
CA GLU A 18 -5.41 -6.50 -8.57
C GLU A 18 -5.40 -6.91 -7.09
N TYR A 19 -6.57 -6.98 -6.47
CA TYR A 19 -6.67 -7.41 -5.08
C TYR A 19 -6.27 -8.88 -4.90
N ARG A 20 -6.73 -9.74 -5.81
CA ARG A 20 -6.40 -11.17 -5.80
C ARG A 20 -4.89 -11.40 -5.96
N ALA A 21 -4.26 -10.65 -6.87
CA ALA A 21 -2.82 -10.74 -7.07
C ALA A 21 -2.06 -10.31 -5.81
N LEU A 22 -2.50 -9.22 -5.16
CA LEU A 22 -1.90 -8.76 -3.92
C LEU A 22 -2.03 -9.81 -2.81
N ARG A 23 -3.21 -10.41 -2.68
CA ARG A 23 -3.43 -11.47 -1.67
C ARG A 23 -2.54 -12.68 -1.90
N ARG A 24 -2.38 -13.10 -3.16
CA ARG A 24 -1.47 -14.21 -3.48
C ARG A 24 -0.02 -13.86 -3.16
N ALA A 25 0.39 -12.65 -3.46
CA ALA A 25 1.74 -12.18 -3.15
C ALA A 25 1.99 -12.14 -1.65
N GLU A 26 1.02 -11.66 -0.85
CA GLU A 26 1.10 -11.66 0.61
C GLU A 26 1.21 -13.08 1.16
N GLN A 27 0.45 -14.03 0.62
CA GLN A 27 0.51 -15.42 1.04
C GLN A 27 1.88 -16.04 0.74
N SER A 28 2.46 -15.70 -0.43
CA SER A 28 3.81 -16.15 -0.78
C SER A 28 4.86 -15.60 0.19
N LEU A 29 4.71 -14.32 0.59
CA LEU A 29 5.61 -13.71 1.57
C LEU A 29 5.55 -14.45 2.91
N ARG A 30 4.35 -14.73 3.39
CA ARG A 30 4.15 -15.40 4.68
C ARG A 30 4.68 -16.82 4.69
N GLY A 31 4.67 -17.47 3.54
CA GLY A 31 5.14 -18.83 3.39
C GLY A 31 6.64 -18.97 3.22
N ASP A 32 7.38 -17.87 3.04
CA ASP A 32 8.82 -17.90 2.80
C ASP A 32 9.57 -17.28 3.97
N GLU A 33 10.28 -18.13 4.71
CA GLU A 33 10.97 -17.75 5.92
C GLU A 33 12.09 -16.74 5.67
N ASP A 34 12.86 -16.92 4.58
CA ASP A 34 13.93 -16.00 4.22
C ASP A 34 13.40 -14.59 3.91
N THR A 35 12.28 -14.52 3.19
CA THR A 35 11.63 -13.25 2.87
C THR A 35 11.10 -12.58 4.13
N GLN A 36 10.54 -13.34 5.06
CA GLN A 36 10.08 -12.80 6.35
C GLN A 36 11.22 -12.18 7.14
N LYS A 37 12.38 -12.83 7.16
CA LYS A 37 13.58 -12.29 7.81
C LYS A 37 14.02 -10.98 7.17
N LYS A 38 14.00 -10.90 5.85
CA LYS A 38 14.34 -9.68 5.13
C LYS A 38 13.38 -8.54 5.46
N LEU A 39 12.08 -8.83 5.52
CA LEU A 39 11.07 -7.84 5.88
C LEU A 39 11.25 -7.35 7.31
N ASP A 40 11.51 -8.26 8.25
CA ASP A 40 11.74 -7.89 9.65
C ASP A 40 12.97 -6.99 9.78
N ARG A 41 14.03 -7.28 9.04
CA ARG A 41 15.22 -6.44 9.04
C ARG A 41 14.93 -5.04 8.49
N ILE A 42 14.19 -4.97 7.38
CA ILE A 42 13.79 -3.68 6.79
C ILE A 42 12.97 -2.87 7.80
N SER A 43 12.01 -3.50 8.47
CA SER A 43 11.19 -2.85 9.48
C SER A 43 12.02 -2.31 10.65
N THR A 44 13.00 -3.09 11.09
CA THR A 44 13.89 -2.68 12.17
C THR A 44 14.74 -1.48 11.76
N LEU A 45 15.33 -1.52 10.57
CA LEU A 45 16.17 -0.44 10.05
C LEU A 45 15.33 0.83 9.79
N ALA A 46 14.14 0.70 9.25
CA ALA A 46 13.22 1.83 9.03
C ALA A 46 12.87 2.50 10.36
N ARG A 47 12.63 1.71 11.40
CA ARG A 47 12.31 2.22 12.74
C ARG A 47 13.49 2.98 13.34
N GLN A 48 14.73 2.52 13.13
CA GLN A 48 15.94 3.21 13.59
C GLN A 48 16.08 4.57 12.90
N VAL A 49 15.83 4.61 11.59
CA VAL A 49 15.89 5.86 10.82
C VAL A 49 14.81 6.84 11.31
N ASP A 50 13.58 6.37 11.47
CA ASP A 50 12.46 7.19 11.92
C ASP A 50 12.68 7.73 13.33
N THR A 51 13.24 6.92 14.21
CA THR A 51 13.55 7.33 15.60
C THR A 51 14.61 8.45 15.61
N ALA A 52 15.65 8.33 14.79
CA ALA A 52 16.68 9.35 14.68
C ALA A 52 16.09 10.67 14.20
N ILE A 53 15.25 10.63 13.16
CA ILE A 53 14.59 11.81 12.61
C ILE A 53 13.68 12.46 13.66
N ALA A 54 12.91 11.65 14.40
CA ALA A 54 12.01 12.14 15.44
C ALA A 54 12.76 12.84 16.57
N GLN A 55 14.00 12.44 16.82
CA GLN A 55 14.86 13.05 17.86
C GLN A 55 15.66 14.25 17.33
N GLY A 56 15.41 14.66 16.09
CA GLY A 56 16.11 15.77 15.45
C GLY A 56 17.55 15.45 15.05
N GLN A 57 17.90 14.17 14.98
CA GLN A 57 19.23 13.72 14.61
C GLN A 57 19.23 13.20 13.17
N MET A 58 20.38 13.31 12.50
CA MET A 58 20.55 12.68 11.20
C MET A 58 20.72 11.18 11.39
N PRO A 59 20.05 10.35 10.58
CA PRO A 59 20.28 8.91 10.63
C PRO A 59 21.74 8.57 10.37
N ASP A 60 22.24 7.54 11.04
CA ASP A 60 23.58 7.04 10.81
C ASP A 60 23.72 6.60 9.35
N GLU A 61 24.80 7.01 8.71
CA GLU A 61 25.06 6.70 7.30
C GLU A 61 25.10 5.19 7.05
N ALA A 62 25.72 4.45 7.97
CA ALA A 62 25.78 2.99 7.88
C ALA A 62 24.39 2.36 7.94
N THR A 63 23.51 2.87 8.82
CA THR A 63 22.12 2.38 8.96
C THR A 63 21.32 2.66 7.70
N THR A 64 21.48 3.85 7.12
CA THR A 64 20.80 4.23 5.89
C THR A 64 21.24 3.32 4.73
N LEU A 65 22.53 3.04 4.64
CA LEU A 65 23.07 2.16 3.61
C LEU A 65 22.56 0.72 3.76
N GLU A 66 22.52 0.23 5.00
CA GLU A 66 21.97 -1.11 5.28
C GLU A 66 20.50 -1.18 4.89
N TYR A 67 19.71 -0.13 5.19
CA TYR A 67 18.29 -0.07 4.81
C TYR A 67 18.13 -0.14 3.29
N GLU A 68 18.88 0.68 2.55
CA GLU A 68 18.81 0.70 1.09
C GLU A 68 19.22 -0.65 0.49
N THR A 69 20.26 -1.29 1.02
CA THR A 69 20.71 -2.60 0.58
C THR A 69 19.65 -3.67 0.85
N ALA A 70 19.05 -3.65 2.03
CA ALA A 70 18.01 -4.62 2.41
C ALA A 70 16.79 -4.49 1.51
N VAL A 71 16.35 -3.26 1.21
CA VAL A 71 15.23 -3.01 0.30
C VAL A 71 15.55 -3.52 -1.11
N ARG A 72 16.76 -3.26 -1.59
CA ARG A 72 17.18 -3.73 -2.91
C ARG A 72 17.20 -5.25 -3.00
N GLU A 73 17.69 -5.92 -1.96
CA GLU A 73 17.72 -7.39 -1.90
C GLU A 73 16.30 -7.96 -1.94
N LEU A 74 15.37 -7.33 -1.23
CA LEU A 74 13.96 -7.74 -1.26
C LEU A 74 13.36 -7.54 -2.65
N GLU A 75 13.58 -6.36 -3.25
CA GLU A 75 13.03 -6.03 -4.58
C GLU A 75 13.57 -6.93 -5.69
N THR A 76 14.78 -7.45 -5.53
CA THR A 76 15.39 -8.34 -6.53
C THR A 76 15.02 -9.81 -6.32
N SER A 77 14.47 -10.19 -5.16
CA SER A 77 13.97 -11.55 -4.96
C SER A 77 12.65 -11.72 -5.73
N GLY A 78 12.39 -12.93 -6.26
CA GLY A 78 11.18 -13.21 -7.02
C GLY A 78 9.91 -12.93 -6.22
N ILE A 79 9.87 -13.39 -4.97
CA ILE A 79 8.72 -13.21 -4.08
C ILE A 79 8.55 -11.75 -3.69
N GLY A 80 9.65 -11.06 -3.36
CA GLY A 80 9.61 -9.65 -3.01
C GLY A 80 9.19 -8.78 -4.16
N GLN A 81 9.70 -9.05 -5.37
CA GLN A 81 9.34 -8.31 -6.57
C GLN A 81 7.86 -8.48 -6.90
N GLN A 82 7.35 -9.71 -6.79
CA GLN A 82 5.93 -9.98 -7.01
C GLN A 82 5.06 -9.16 -6.07
N TYR A 83 5.43 -9.07 -4.80
CA TYR A 83 4.70 -8.28 -3.81
C TYR A 83 4.74 -6.79 -4.14
N VAL A 84 5.92 -6.25 -4.46
CA VAL A 84 6.08 -4.83 -4.80
C VAL A 84 5.23 -4.46 -6.00
N VAL A 85 5.26 -5.28 -7.05
CA VAL A 85 4.48 -5.04 -8.28
C VAL A 85 2.98 -5.13 -7.99
N SER A 86 2.55 -6.16 -7.27
CA SER A 86 1.13 -6.35 -6.94
C SER A 86 0.59 -5.21 -6.09
N ARG A 87 1.39 -4.74 -5.12
CA ARG A 87 1.03 -3.63 -4.27
C ARG A 87 0.90 -2.34 -5.07
N ALA A 88 1.86 -2.06 -5.95
CA ALA A 88 1.81 -0.87 -6.80
C ALA A 88 0.58 -0.89 -7.72
N ASN A 89 0.27 -2.03 -8.31
CA ASN A 89 -0.91 -2.17 -9.16
C ASN A 89 -2.20 -1.97 -8.39
N PHE A 90 -2.28 -2.51 -7.17
CA PHE A 90 -3.45 -2.31 -6.32
C PHE A 90 -3.59 -0.85 -5.89
N GLU A 91 -2.50 -0.18 -5.56
CA GLU A 91 -2.53 1.25 -5.22
C GLU A 91 -3.06 2.10 -6.37
N LYS A 92 -2.64 1.82 -7.61
CA LYS A 92 -3.15 2.50 -8.79
C LYS A 92 -4.65 2.23 -9.00
N TYR A 93 -5.07 0.99 -8.78
CA TYR A 93 -6.47 0.61 -8.85
C TYR A 93 -7.29 1.39 -7.83
N MET A 94 -6.84 1.46 -6.59
CA MET A 94 -7.52 2.20 -5.53
C MET A 94 -7.51 3.70 -5.76
N GLN A 95 -6.44 4.24 -6.35
CA GLN A 95 -6.40 5.64 -6.73
C GLN A 95 -7.54 5.96 -7.70
N LYS A 96 -7.75 5.11 -8.68
CA LYS A 96 -8.84 5.29 -9.66
C LYS A 96 -10.21 5.18 -8.99
N VAL A 97 -10.38 4.22 -8.07
CA VAL A 97 -11.61 4.09 -7.29
C VAL A 97 -11.88 5.36 -6.51
N ASN A 98 -10.87 5.87 -5.81
CA ASN A 98 -11.01 7.09 -5.00
C ASN A 98 -11.30 8.31 -5.87
N GLU A 99 -10.73 8.41 -7.06
CA GLU A 99 -11.04 9.48 -8.02
C GLU A 99 -12.52 9.46 -8.42
N GLN A 100 -13.07 8.27 -8.66
CA GLN A 100 -14.48 8.14 -8.99
C GLN A 100 -15.40 8.47 -7.82
N ILE A 101 -15.00 8.11 -6.61
CA ILE A 101 -15.73 8.49 -5.40
C ILE A 101 -15.73 10.01 -5.24
N SER A 102 -14.58 10.65 -5.41
CA SER A 102 -14.45 12.11 -5.32
C SER A 102 -15.31 12.82 -6.38
N ALA A 103 -15.27 12.32 -7.60
CA ALA A 103 -16.10 12.86 -8.69
C ALA A 103 -17.59 12.75 -8.36
N GLY A 104 -18.00 11.61 -7.77
CA GLY A 104 -19.38 11.41 -7.33
C GLY A 104 -19.76 12.38 -6.22
N MET A 105 -18.86 12.61 -5.28
CA MET A 105 -19.10 13.57 -4.19
C MET A 105 -19.33 14.97 -4.72
N GLU A 106 -18.50 15.42 -5.66
CA GLU A 106 -18.63 16.73 -6.28
C GLU A 106 -19.95 16.85 -7.05
N GLN A 107 -20.30 15.81 -7.79
CA GLN A 107 -21.54 15.79 -8.56
C GLN A 107 -22.75 15.84 -7.63
N GLY A 108 -22.73 15.13 -6.52
CA GLY A 108 -23.79 15.13 -5.53
C GLY A 108 -23.95 16.50 -4.89
N ALA A 109 -22.86 17.15 -4.54
CA ALA A 109 -22.89 18.49 -3.95
C ALA A 109 -23.42 19.53 -4.95
N ALA A 110 -23.04 19.44 -6.21
CA ALA A 110 -23.54 20.33 -7.26
C ALA A 110 -25.05 20.16 -7.46
N SER A 111 -25.53 18.91 -7.48
CA SER A 111 -26.97 18.63 -7.59
C SER A 111 -27.76 19.21 -6.41
N SER A 112 -27.24 19.10 -5.19
CA SER A 112 -27.86 19.69 -3.99
C SER A 112 -27.93 21.21 -4.06
N ILE A 113 -26.87 21.85 -4.55
CA ILE A 113 -26.84 23.31 -4.73
C ILE A 113 -27.90 23.75 -5.75
N ILE A 114 -28.00 23.05 -6.87
CA ILE A 114 -28.98 23.34 -7.92
C ILE A 114 -30.40 23.15 -7.37
N THR A 115 -30.64 22.13 -6.58
CA THR A 115 -31.94 21.84 -5.99
C THR A 115 -32.38 22.92 -5.00
N LEU A 116 -31.43 23.52 -4.29
CA LEU A 116 -31.69 24.56 -3.31
C LEU A 116 -31.94 25.94 -3.93
N SER A 117 -31.49 26.15 -5.15
CA SER A 117 -31.65 27.40 -5.88
C SER A 117 -32.92 27.43 -6.70
#